data_a2e35ee2c1e83d069e92ad121297793c
#
_entry.id   a2e35ee2c1e83d069e92ad121297793c
#
_cell.length_a   1.000
_cell.length_b   1.000
_cell.length_c   1.000
_cell.angle_alpha   90.00
_cell.angle_beta   90.00
_cell.angle_gamma   90.00
#
_symmetry.space_group_name_H-M   'P 1'
#
loop_
_entity.id
_entity.type
_entity.pdbx_description
1 polymer ?
#
loop_
_entity_poly.entity_id
_entity_poly.type
_entity_poly.pdbx_seq_one_letter_code
_entity_poly.pdbx_strand_id
1 'polypeptide(L)'
;MSNYDFLKPRKRKKSLFVVEGEHEKDVLVYLLLKVFPEIDIAEEDVVIFRSNIYSLYDAIEKEYGEDWDEIGVDLVYLMNKQGRYEFDFEDVNFNNIVLMFDYERQDPKFSEEKLCRMQRYFSDSTDVGKLFINYPMVEAYQDFSGWPDASFEQVEVTCDFHIVQEYKVRVKDTMVAKMVDLPNVIGRTLKNRYHMSQIERRSRCTEALLQLRPEEVTEVVLTSVLSHFMSEEKVKSARYQMLSLLKLSEHWKENLTYYEYMRLLFKDIIKHNIYKACSIVGGSYQVESSMLHGKYFDLNLLEVLECQNEMCRKVKKGMIKVLNTGVFFVTDYNISLIG
;
A
#
# COMPACT_ATOMS: atom_id res chain seq x y z
N MET A 1 16.37 47.60 -2.43
CA MET A 1 15.59 46.37 -2.18
C MET A 1 15.81 45.51 -3.39
N SER A 2 16.53 44.40 -3.19
CA SER A 2 17.07 43.56 -4.27
C SER A 2 16.00 42.58 -4.79
N ASN A 3 15.80 42.59 -6.10
CA ASN A 3 14.85 41.75 -6.85
C ASN A 3 15.29 40.28 -6.99
N TYR A 4 16.00 39.71 -6.01
CA TYR A 4 16.55 38.32 -6.10
C TYR A 4 15.79 37.23 -5.33
N ASP A 5 14.65 37.57 -4.69
CA ASP A 5 13.91 36.59 -3.88
C ASP A 5 12.90 35.72 -4.66
N PHE A 6 12.75 35.95 -6.00
CA PHE A 6 11.79 35.20 -6.80
C PHE A 6 12.33 33.91 -7.46
N LEU A 7 13.61 33.55 -7.25
CA LEU A 7 14.28 32.44 -7.93
C LEU A 7 14.73 31.32 -6.99
N LYS A 8 14.36 31.34 -5.71
CA LYS A 8 14.50 30.11 -4.91
C LYS A 8 13.47 29.10 -5.39
N PRO A 9 13.88 27.88 -5.83
CA PRO A 9 12.93 26.84 -6.16
C PRO A 9 12.03 26.66 -4.92
N ARG A 10 10.70 26.68 -5.13
CA ARG A 10 9.76 26.37 -4.05
C ARG A 10 10.18 25.01 -3.53
N LYS A 11 10.55 24.90 -2.24
CA LYS A 11 10.87 23.63 -1.60
C LYS A 11 9.70 22.70 -1.88
N ARG A 12 9.99 21.58 -2.56
CA ARG A 12 8.98 20.57 -2.90
C ARG A 12 8.44 20.05 -1.56
N LYS A 13 7.12 20.04 -1.41
CA LYS A 13 6.49 19.44 -0.25
C LYS A 13 6.73 17.94 -0.36
N LYS A 14 7.47 17.36 0.60
CA LYS A 14 7.77 15.94 0.62
C LYS A 14 6.86 15.19 1.59
N SER A 15 6.52 13.96 1.27
CA SER A 15 5.85 13.05 2.19
C SER A 15 6.79 11.89 2.51
N LEU A 16 6.93 11.58 3.80
CA LEU A 16 7.72 10.45 4.27
C LEU A 16 6.79 9.25 4.49
N PHE A 17 7.12 8.12 3.86
CA PHE A 17 6.50 6.84 4.16
C PHE A 17 7.49 5.95 4.89
N VAL A 18 7.11 5.52 6.10
CA VAL A 18 7.85 4.53 6.86
C VAL A 18 7.07 3.22 6.79
N VAL A 19 7.58 2.27 6.01
CA VAL A 19 6.94 0.98 5.76
C VAL A 19 7.77 -0.17 6.30
N GLU A 20 7.10 -1.29 6.63
CA GLU A 20 7.76 -2.44 7.23
C GLU A 20 8.75 -3.11 6.28
N GLY A 21 8.36 -3.37 5.04
CA GLY A 21 9.15 -4.12 4.08
C GLY A 21 9.01 -3.69 2.61
N GLU A 22 9.69 -4.46 1.76
CA GLU A 22 9.72 -4.21 0.31
C GLU A 22 8.35 -4.41 -0.34
N HIS A 23 7.48 -5.26 0.22
CA HIS A 23 6.16 -5.50 -0.36
C HIS A 23 5.26 -4.27 -0.26
N GLU A 24 5.25 -3.59 0.90
CA GLU A 24 4.51 -2.35 1.10
C GLU A 24 4.99 -1.28 0.12
N LYS A 25 6.31 -1.12 -0.02
CA LYS A 25 6.91 -0.14 -0.92
C LYS A 25 6.67 -0.49 -2.39
N ASP A 26 7.19 -1.64 -2.82
CA ASP A 26 7.35 -1.96 -4.25
C ASP A 26 6.05 -2.45 -4.90
N VAL A 27 5.08 -2.90 -4.09
CA VAL A 27 3.79 -3.41 -4.60
C VAL A 27 2.67 -2.45 -4.26
N LEU A 28 2.38 -2.20 -2.97
CA LEU A 28 1.21 -1.41 -2.60
C LEU A 28 1.43 0.10 -2.84
N VAL A 29 2.42 0.71 -2.18
CA VAL A 29 2.61 2.18 -2.25
C VAL A 29 2.94 2.60 -3.67
N TYR A 30 3.88 1.92 -4.33
CA TYR A 30 4.25 2.22 -5.71
C TYR A 30 3.05 2.15 -6.66
N LEU A 31 2.22 1.10 -6.55
CA LEU A 31 1.04 0.96 -7.40
C LEU A 31 0.00 2.07 -7.10
N LEU A 32 -0.24 2.39 -5.83
CA LEU A 32 -1.16 3.47 -5.45
C LEU A 32 -0.69 4.83 -5.99
N LEU A 33 0.61 5.12 -5.94
CA LEU A 33 1.16 6.36 -6.54
C LEU A 33 1.01 6.39 -8.06
N LYS A 34 1.06 5.24 -8.73
CA LYS A 34 0.83 5.13 -10.18
C LYS A 34 -0.64 5.29 -10.56
N VAL A 35 -1.57 4.75 -9.79
CA VAL A 35 -3.01 4.80 -10.09
C VAL A 35 -3.69 6.07 -9.58
N PHE A 36 -3.06 6.78 -8.64
CA PHE A 36 -3.49 8.09 -8.14
C PHE A 36 -2.37 9.12 -8.34
N PRO A 37 -2.08 9.52 -9.58
CA PRO A 37 -0.97 10.44 -9.87
C PRO A 37 -1.17 11.84 -9.29
N GLU A 38 -2.35 12.15 -8.78
CA GLU A 38 -2.62 13.39 -8.03
C GLU A 38 -1.90 13.41 -6.67
N ILE A 39 -1.51 12.23 -6.16
CA ILE A 39 -0.66 12.09 -4.98
C ILE A 39 0.79 12.34 -5.44
N ASP A 40 1.23 13.59 -5.33
CA ASP A 40 2.57 14.01 -5.77
C ASP A 40 3.64 13.65 -4.73
N ILE A 41 3.96 12.33 -4.66
CA ILE A 41 4.98 11.76 -3.79
C ILE A 41 6.04 11.08 -4.66
N ALA A 42 7.29 11.36 -4.40
CA ALA A 42 8.39 10.72 -5.09
C ALA A 42 8.69 9.33 -4.49
N GLU A 43 9.11 8.38 -5.32
CA GLU A 43 9.42 7.02 -4.88
C GLU A 43 10.58 6.98 -3.86
N GLU A 44 11.53 7.89 -3.99
CA GLU A 44 12.65 8.07 -3.04
C GLU A 44 12.23 8.53 -1.64
N ASP A 45 11.03 9.07 -1.49
CA ASP A 45 10.49 9.50 -0.19
C ASP A 45 9.84 8.33 0.58
N VAL A 46 9.85 7.11 0.02
CA VAL A 46 9.37 5.89 0.67
C VAL A 46 10.53 5.14 1.31
N VAL A 47 10.53 5.14 2.64
CA VAL A 47 11.56 4.55 3.49
C VAL A 47 11.14 3.16 3.98
N ILE A 48 12.01 2.16 3.84
CA ILE A 48 11.75 0.81 4.37
C ILE A 48 12.41 0.68 5.73
N PHE A 49 11.62 0.50 6.78
CA PHE A 49 12.12 0.33 8.14
C PHE A 49 12.80 -1.03 8.35
N ARG A 50 12.42 -2.05 7.58
CA ARG A 50 12.96 -3.43 7.61
C ARG A 50 12.84 -4.10 8.97
N SER A 51 11.81 -3.77 9.72
CA SER A 51 11.47 -4.37 10.99
C SER A 51 10.03 -4.04 11.34
N ASN A 52 9.47 -4.74 12.32
CA ASN A 52 8.08 -4.58 12.73
C ASN A 52 7.87 -3.34 13.62
N ILE A 53 6.60 -3.06 13.91
CA ILE A 53 6.16 -1.92 14.71
C ILE A 53 6.73 -1.94 16.14
N TYR A 54 6.93 -3.13 16.73
CA TYR A 54 7.50 -3.26 18.10
C TYR A 54 8.96 -2.85 18.15
N SER A 55 9.68 -3.13 17.07
CA SER A 55 11.08 -2.68 16.93
C SER A 55 11.17 -1.17 16.73
N LEU A 56 10.18 -0.56 16.07
CA LEU A 56 10.08 0.89 15.97
C LEU A 56 9.77 1.50 17.35
N TYR A 57 8.81 0.91 18.09
CA TYR A 57 8.53 1.32 19.47
C TYR A 57 9.78 1.29 20.35
N ASP A 58 10.49 0.16 20.36
CA ASP A 58 11.71 -0.01 21.16
C ASP A 58 12.81 1.01 20.75
N ALA A 59 12.89 1.36 19.46
CA ALA A 59 13.82 2.35 18.96
C ALA A 59 13.47 3.78 19.44
N ILE A 60 12.18 4.12 19.43
CA ILE A 60 11.67 5.40 19.94
C ILE A 60 11.92 5.49 21.44
N GLU A 61 11.52 4.49 22.20
CA GLU A 61 11.69 4.46 23.66
C GLU A 61 13.16 4.54 24.08
N LYS A 62 14.06 3.87 23.34
CA LYS A 62 15.50 3.93 23.56
C LYS A 62 16.08 5.33 23.31
N GLU A 63 15.55 6.06 22.33
CA GLU A 63 16.08 7.36 21.93
C GLU A 63 15.54 8.50 22.79
N TYR A 64 14.23 8.47 23.07
CA TYR A 64 13.49 9.57 23.70
C TYR A 64 13.10 9.29 25.16
N GLY A 65 13.28 8.04 25.65
CA GLY A 65 12.89 7.64 27.00
C GLY A 65 11.44 7.15 27.09
N GLU A 66 10.98 6.82 28.30
CA GLU A 66 9.66 6.26 28.55
C GLU A 66 8.52 7.25 28.23
N ASP A 67 8.76 8.54 28.38
CA ASP A 67 7.76 9.62 28.19
C ASP A 67 7.84 10.23 26.78
N TRP A 68 8.25 9.45 25.78
CA TRP A 68 8.49 9.92 24.41
C TRP A 68 7.25 10.55 23.76
N ASP A 69 6.05 10.14 24.10
CA ASP A 69 4.80 10.66 23.59
C ASP A 69 4.39 12.02 24.18
N GLU A 70 4.99 12.43 25.29
CA GLU A 70 4.86 13.76 25.88
C GLU A 70 5.96 14.73 25.37
N ILE A 71 7.17 14.20 25.12
CA ILE A 71 8.34 14.99 24.71
C ILE A 71 8.30 15.32 23.20
N GLY A 72 7.80 14.38 22.38
CA GLY A 72 7.77 14.46 20.94
C GLY A 72 8.86 13.62 20.26
N VAL A 73 8.54 13.06 19.10
CA VAL A 73 9.42 12.16 18.33
C VAL A 73 9.72 12.78 16.96
N ASP A 74 10.99 12.97 16.66
CA ASP A 74 11.47 13.28 15.33
C ASP A 74 11.83 11.97 14.60
N LEU A 75 10.88 11.47 13.78
CA LEU A 75 11.09 10.24 13.03
C LEU A 75 12.20 10.37 11.99
N VAL A 76 12.39 11.54 11.39
CA VAL A 76 13.45 11.77 10.39
C VAL A 76 14.82 11.64 11.05
N TYR A 77 14.99 12.27 12.22
CA TYR A 77 16.20 12.13 13.02
C TYR A 77 16.45 10.67 13.44
N LEU A 78 15.39 9.99 13.90
CA LEU A 78 15.50 8.58 14.32
C LEU A 78 15.95 7.68 13.17
N MET A 79 15.38 7.85 11.96
CA MET A 79 15.75 7.07 10.77
C MET A 79 17.21 7.31 10.37
N ASN A 80 17.67 8.57 10.38
CA ASN A 80 19.06 8.93 10.09
C ASN A 80 20.02 8.31 11.12
N LYS A 81 19.71 8.43 12.41
CA LYS A 81 20.54 7.89 13.49
C LYS A 81 20.72 6.37 13.41
N GLN A 82 19.71 5.67 12.90
CA GLN A 82 19.79 4.23 12.69
C GLN A 82 20.62 3.84 11.45
N GLY A 83 21.16 4.82 10.71
CA GLY A 83 21.94 4.58 9.49
C GLY A 83 21.14 3.97 8.34
N ARG A 84 19.82 4.08 8.40
CA ARG A 84 18.90 3.51 7.39
C ARG A 84 18.70 4.44 6.22
N TYR A 85 18.84 5.75 6.43
CA TYR A 85 18.73 6.79 5.43
C TYR A 85 19.59 7.99 5.79
N GLU A 86 20.19 8.61 4.77
CA GLU A 86 20.85 9.90 4.87
C GLU A 86 19.91 10.95 4.26
N PHE A 87 19.12 11.60 5.12
CA PHE A 87 18.38 12.78 4.73
C PHE A 87 19.29 14.00 4.92
N ASP A 88 19.36 14.86 3.92
CA ASP A 88 19.95 16.18 4.08
C ASP A 88 18.97 17.08 4.84
N PHE A 89 19.18 17.29 6.14
CA PHE A 89 18.31 18.07 7.01
C PHE A 89 18.11 19.51 6.57
N GLU A 90 19.06 20.10 5.82
CA GLU A 90 18.96 21.49 5.37
C GLU A 90 17.89 21.64 4.27
N ASP A 91 17.60 20.59 3.52
CA ASP A 91 16.72 20.64 2.35
C ASP A 91 15.40 19.86 2.51
N VAL A 92 15.22 19.08 3.57
CA VAL A 92 14.05 18.19 3.71
C VAL A 92 13.08 18.73 4.76
N ASN A 93 11.90 19.13 4.28
CA ASN A 93 10.76 19.41 5.13
C ASN A 93 9.60 18.48 4.70
N PHE A 94 9.33 17.45 5.50
CA PHE A 94 8.21 16.56 5.27
C PHE A 94 6.92 17.20 5.79
N ASN A 95 5.92 17.34 4.93
CA ASN A 95 4.61 17.88 5.29
C ASN A 95 3.62 16.80 5.67
N ASN A 96 3.89 15.55 5.29
CA ASN A 96 3.10 14.40 5.66
C ASN A 96 4.04 13.25 6.01
N ILE A 97 3.76 12.57 7.11
CA ILE A 97 4.47 11.37 7.55
C ILE A 97 3.44 10.25 7.70
N VAL A 98 3.64 9.16 6.98
CA VAL A 98 2.78 7.98 6.96
C VAL A 98 3.58 6.79 7.45
N LEU A 99 3.07 6.10 8.46
CA LEU A 99 3.63 4.85 8.97
C LEU A 99 2.68 3.71 8.61
N MET A 100 3.20 2.63 8.04
CA MET A 100 2.40 1.48 7.62
C MET A 100 3.05 0.19 8.09
N PHE A 101 2.37 -0.52 9.00
CA PHE A 101 2.87 -1.74 9.64
C PHE A 101 1.79 -2.80 9.75
N ASP A 102 2.23 -4.05 9.91
CA ASP A 102 1.37 -5.18 10.15
C ASP A 102 1.05 -5.34 11.64
N TYR A 103 -0.10 -5.93 11.97
CA TYR A 103 -0.57 -6.10 13.35
C TYR A 103 0.27 -7.10 14.15
N GLU A 104 0.83 -8.10 13.50
CA GLU A 104 1.78 -9.10 14.05
C GLU A 104 1.57 -9.55 15.50
N ARG A 105 0.33 -9.95 15.87
CA ARG A 105 0.01 -10.40 17.23
C ARG A 105 0.85 -11.59 17.70
N GLN A 106 1.36 -12.38 16.77
CA GLN A 106 2.21 -13.54 17.05
C GLN A 106 3.66 -13.18 17.41
N ASP A 107 4.05 -11.91 17.26
CA ASP A 107 5.41 -11.48 17.63
C ASP A 107 5.62 -11.60 19.14
N PRO A 108 6.78 -12.14 19.62
CA PRO A 108 7.07 -12.24 21.03
C PRO A 108 7.07 -10.91 21.79
N LYS A 109 7.26 -9.80 21.08
CA LYS A 109 7.24 -8.44 21.63
C LYS A 109 5.85 -7.80 21.63
N PHE A 110 4.83 -8.53 21.15
CA PHE A 110 3.47 -8.00 21.08
C PHE A 110 3.00 -7.44 22.41
N SER A 111 2.49 -6.21 22.38
CA SER A 111 1.84 -5.55 23.51
C SER A 111 0.69 -4.67 22.98
N GLU A 112 -0.52 -4.93 23.44
CA GLU A 112 -1.69 -4.11 23.14
C GLU A 112 -1.47 -2.66 23.62
N GLU A 113 -0.84 -2.49 24.78
CA GLU A 113 -0.53 -1.17 25.35
C GLU A 113 0.42 -0.38 24.45
N LYS A 114 1.52 -1.01 24.00
CA LYS A 114 2.49 -0.39 23.08
C LYS A 114 1.82 0.03 21.78
N LEU A 115 1.01 -0.84 21.18
CA LEU A 115 0.29 -0.55 19.95
C LEU A 115 -0.71 0.61 20.13
N CYS A 116 -1.53 0.58 21.18
CA CYS A 116 -2.49 1.65 21.45
C CYS A 116 -1.78 2.99 21.74
N ARG A 117 -0.61 2.96 22.40
CA ARG A 117 0.20 4.16 22.62
C ARG A 117 0.74 4.73 21.31
N MET A 118 1.28 3.88 20.43
CA MET A 118 1.72 4.27 19.09
C MET A 118 0.56 4.84 18.26
N GLN A 119 -0.59 4.16 18.24
CA GLN A 119 -1.74 4.59 17.44
C GLN A 119 -2.33 5.90 17.93
N ARG A 120 -2.29 6.16 19.25
CA ARG A 120 -2.74 7.42 19.85
C ARG A 120 -1.83 8.57 19.51
N TYR A 121 -0.52 8.34 19.58
CA TYR A 121 0.49 9.36 19.29
C TYR A 121 0.54 9.68 17.80
N PHE A 122 0.70 8.68 16.94
CA PHE A 122 0.77 8.84 15.50
C PHE A 122 -0.63 8.87 14.89
N SER A 123 -1.35 9.97 15.10
CA SER A 123 -2.76 10.14 14.71
C SER A 123 -2.98 11.13 13.56
N ASP A 124 -2.00 12.00 13.24
CA ASP A 124 -2.10 13.03 12.21
C ASP A 124 -0.86 13.03 11.30
N SER A 125 -1.06 12.78 10.00
CA SER A 125 0.01 12.73 9.02
C SER A 125 0.70 14.07 8.81
N THR A 126 0.04 15.18 9.11
CA THR A 126 0.55 16.54 8.91
C THR A 126 1.32 17.10 10.11
N ASP A 127 1.34 16.37 11.21
CA ASP A 127 2.03 16.74 12.45
C ASP A 127 3.12 15.70 12.78
N VAL A 128 2.82 14.78 13.68
CA VAL A 128 3.79 13.77 14.16
C VAL A 128 3.88 12.53 13.27
N GLY A 129 2.94 12.38 12.36
CA GLY A 129 2.76 11.21 11.49
C GLY A 129 1.47 10.46 11.81
N LYS A 130 1.00 9.67 10.84
CA LYS A 130 -0.20 8.83 10.99
C LYS A 130 0.14 7.38 10.78
N LEU A 131 -0.24 6.57 11.78
CA LEU A 131 -0.02 5.13 11.79
C LEU A 131 -1.22 4.41 11.19
N PHE A 132 -0.95 3.56 10.22
CA PHE A 132 -1.89 2.62 9.63
C PHE A 132 -1.45 1.20 9.94
N ILE A 133 -2.32 0.43 10.62
CA ILE A 133 -2.06 -0.96 10.99
C ILE A 133 -2.90 -1.88 10.10
N ASN A 134 -2.26 -2.84 9.42
CA ASN A 134 -2.92 -3.81 8.57
C ASN A 134 -3.24 -5.10 9.35
N TYR A 135 -4.44 -5.62 9.21
CA TYR A 135 -4.94 -6.78 9.95
C TYR A 135 -5.25 -7.96 9.02
N PRO A 136 -4.56 -9.08 9.09
CA PRO A 136 -3.35 -9.34 9.90
C PRO A 136 -2.09 -8.75 9.28
N MET A 137 -2.11 -8.41 7.99
CA MET A 137 -0.94 -8.01 7.20
C MET A 137 -1.34 -7.14 6.00
N VAL A 138 -0.34 -6.55 5.36
CA VAL A 138 -0.55 -5.65 4.22
C VAL A 138 -1.34 -6.30 3.09
N GLU A 139 -1.13 -7.58 2.78
CA GLU A 139 -1.84 -8.28 1.71
C GLU A 139 -3.37 -8.36 1.92
N ALA A 140 -3.89 -7.94 3.08
CA ALA A 140 -5.33 -7.89 3.36
C ALA A 140 -6.14 -7.11 2.30
N TYR A 141 -5.55 -6.11 1.63
CA TYR A 141 -6.22 -5.39 0.54
C TYR A 141 -6.47 -6.25 -0.70
N GLN A 142 -5.79 -7.38 -0.84
CA GLN A 142 -5.94 -8.32 -1.96
C GLN A 142 -7.06 -9.34 -1.72
N ASP A 143 -7.55 -9.46 -0.49
CA ASP A 143 -8.65 -10.39 -0.13
C ASP A 143 -10.01 -9.77 -0.46
N PHE A 144 -10.20 -9.50 -1.73
CA PHE A 144 -11.34 -8.77 -2.26
C PHE A 144 -11.83 -9.43 -3.55
N SER A 145 -13.12 -9.65 -3.68
CA SER A 145 -13.69 -10.38 -4.81
C SER A 145 -14.43 -9.49 -5.83
N GLY A 146 -14.80 -8.27 -5.47
CA GLY A 146 -15.49 -7.34 -6.37
C GLY A 146 -16.30 -6.27 -5.62
N TRP A 147 -17.00 -5.42 -6.35
CA TRP A 147 -17.85 -4.38 -5.80
C TRP A 147 -19.30 -4.57 -6.28
N PRO A 148 -20.31 -4.47 -5.39
CA PRO A 148 -20.18 -4.56 -3.92
C PRO A 148 -19.82 -5.98 -3.48
N ASP A 149 -19.02 -6.11 -2.43
CA ASP A 149 -18.71 -7.41 -1.79
C ASP A 149 -19.21 -7.42 -0.34
N ALA A 150 -20.44 -7.86 -0.15
CA ALA A 150 -21.02 -8.00 1.18
C ALA A 150 -20.32 -9.09 2.02
N SER A 151 -19.64 -10.05 1.39
CA SER A 151 -18.92 -11.11 2.08
C SER A 151 -17.65 -10.61 2.76
N PHE A 152 -17.03 -9.55 2.24
CA PHE A 152 -15.81 -8.97 2.80
C PHE A 152 -15.98 -8.51 4.25
N GLU A 153 -17.17 -8.05 4.66
CA GLU A 153 -17.46 -7.69 6.05
C GLU A 153 -17.19 -8.85 7.02
N GLN A 154 -17.49 -10.09 6.59
CA GLN A 154 -17.40 -11.28 7.43
C GLN A 154 -16.02 -11.95 7.38
N VAL A 155 -15.11 -11.49 6.53
CA VAL A 155 -13.77 -12.10 6.42
C VAL A 155 -12.98 -11.86 7.70
N GLU A 156 -12.66 -12.96 8.39
CA GLU A 156 -11.92 -13.00 9.64
C GLU A 156 -10.77 -14.00 9.53
N VAL A 157 -9.77 -13.84 10.39
CA VAL A 157 -8.64 -14.75 10.49
C VAL A 157 -8.19 -14.88 11.95
N THR A 158 -7.72 -16.07 12.34
CA THR A 158 -7.10 -16.23 13.65
C THR A 158 -5.66 -15.69 13.64
N CYS A 159 -5.20 -15.23 14.81
CA CYS A 159 -3.85 -14.67 14.99
C CYS A 159 -2.78 -15.75 15.24
N ASP A 160 -3.08 -17.04 15.00
CA ASP A 160 -2.08 -18.11 15.05
C ASP A 160 -1.09 -17.96 13.89
N PHE A 161 0.20 -18.06 14.17
CA PHE A 161 1.26 -17.87 13.17
C PHE A 161 1.08 -18.76 11.94
N HIS A 162 0.73 -20.02 12.11
CA HIS A 162 0.53 -20.95 10.98
C HIS A 162 -0.67 -20.53 10.13
N ILE A 163 -1.75 -20.14 10.76
CA ILE A 163 -2.95 -19.67 10.05
C ILE A 163 -2.70 -18.35 9.31
N VAL A 164 -1.92 -17.45 9.88
CA VAL A 164 -1.51 -16.20 9.19
C VAL A 164 -0.69 -16.52 7.93
N GLN A 165 0.20 -17.51 7.97
CA GLN A 165 0.94 -17.95 6.78
C GLN A 165 0.03 -18.61 5.73
N GLU A 166 -0.91 -19.46 6.14
CA GLU A 166 -1.92 -20.06 5.25
C GLU A 166 -2.79 -18.97 4.61
N TYR A 167 -3.19 -17.97 5.39
CA TYR A 167 -3.91 -16.81 4.89
C TYR A 167 -3.13 -16.09 3.79
N LYS A 168 -1.84 -15.81 4.02
CA LYS A 168 -0.96 -15.16 3.04
C LYS A 168 -0.87 -15.95 1.73
N VAL A 169 -0.76 -17.28 1.82
CA VAL A 169 -0.75 -18.17 0.64
C VAL A 169 -2.08 -18.09 -0.10
N ARG A 170 -3.21 -18.16 0.61
CA ARG A 170 -4.55 -18.07 0.02
C ARG A 170 -4.78 -16.74 -0.70
N VAL A 171 -4.41 -15.64 -0.07
CA VAL A 171 -4.63 -14.30 -0.64
C VAL A 171 -3.83 -14.09 -1.92
N LYS A 172 -2.61 -14.63 -2.02
CA LYS A 172 -1.78 -14.56 -3.25
C LYS A 172 -2.41 -15.25 -4.46
N ASP A 173 -3.36 -16.15 -4.25
CA ASP A 173 -4.09 -16.83 -5.33
C ASP A 173 -5.33 -16.08 -5.81
N THR A 174 -5.73 -15.01 -5.12
CA THR A 174 -6.87 -14.19 -5.54
C THR A 174 -6.63 -13.53 -6.89
N MET A 175 -7.72 -13.18 -7.58
CA MET A 175 -7.63 -12.44 -8.83
C MET A 175 -6.98 -11.05 -8.62
N VAL A 176 -7.33 -10.38 -7.53
CA VAL A 176 -6.74 -9.07 -7.18
C VAL A 176 -5.22 -9.17 -7.00
N ALA A 177 -4.74 -10.18 -6.27
CA ALA A 177 -3.30 -10.40 -6.09
C ALA A 177 -2.58 -10.63 -7.43
N LYS A 178 -3.18 -11.43 -8.33
CA LYS A 178 -2.62 -11.68 -9.67
C LYS A 178 -2.58 -10.41 -10.52
N MET A 179 -3.61 -9.57 -10.44
CA MET A 179 -3.64 -8.28 -11.14
C MET A 179 -2.59 -7.32 -10.57
N VAL A 180 -2.49 -7.21 -9.26
CA VAL A 180 -1.50 -6.36 -8.57
C VAL A 180 -0.07 -6.77 -8.92
N ASP A 181 0.24 -8.07 -8.98
CA ASP A 181 1.58 -8.57 -9.31
C ASP A 181 1.89 -8.61 -10.82
N LEU A 182 0.91 -8.32 -11.69
CA LEU A 182 1.07 -8.41 -13.14
C LEU A 182 2.29 -7.63 -13.69
N PRO A 183 2.53 -6.36 -13.29
CA PRO A 183 3.72 -5.62 -13.73
C PRO A 183 5.03 -6.34 -13.37
N ASN A 184 5.11 -6.87 -12.15
CA ASN A 184 6.26 -7.60 -11.67
C ASN A 184 6.46 -8.93 -12.39
N VAL A 185 5.38 -9.65 -12.67
CA VAL A 185 5.43 -10.91 -13.45
C VAL A 185 5.93 -10.66 -14.87
N ILE A 186 5.44 -9.61 -15.54
CA ILE A 186 5.92 -9.19 -16.86
C ILE A 186 7.41 -8.84 -16.76
N GLY A 187 7.80 -7.98 -15.82
CA GLY A 187 9.19 -7.54 -15.64
C GLY A 187 10.15 -8.71 -15.36
N ARG A 188 9.78 -9.63 -14.46
CA ARG A 188 10.55 -10.85 -14.17
C ARG A 188 10.66 -11.76 -15.40
N THR A 189 9.60 -11.90 -16.17
CA THR A 189 9.59 -12.70 -17.40
C THR A 189 10.53 -12.11 -18.45
N LEU A 190 10.47 -10.79 -18.66
CA LEU A 190 11.36 -10.08 -19.58
C LEU A 190 12.84 -10.22 -19.16
N LYS A 191 13.12 -10.11 -17.85
CA LYS A 191 14.47 -10.27 -17.30
C LYS A 191 15.00 -11.69 -17.47
N ASN A 192 14.27 -12.67 -16.95
CA ASN A 192 14.78 -14.02 -16.76
C ASN A 192 14.73 -14.85 -18.04
N ARG A 193 13.64 -14.73 -18.82
CA ARG A 193 13.44 -15.54 -20.02
C ARG A 193 14.00 -14.89 -21.28
N TYR A 194 13.93 -13.56 -21.37
CA TYR A 194 14.37 -12.82 -22.56
C TYR A 194 15.67 -12.04 -22.35
N HIS A 195 16.29 -12.17 -21.17
CA HIS A 195 17.57 -11.56 -20.81
C HIS A 195 17.60 -10.05 -20.99
N MET A 196 16.46 -9.38 -20.71
CA MET A 196 16.37 -7.93 -20.72
C MET A 196 16.92 -7.38 -19.39
N SER A 197 18.25 -7.28 -19.28
CA SER A 197 18.96 -6.91 -18.05
C SER A 197 18.84 -5.42 -17.70
N GLN A 198 18.77 -4.55 -18.71
CA GLN A 198 18.65 -3.10 -18.50
C GLN A 198 17.29 -2.75 -17.88
N ILE A 199 17.33 -2.18 -16.66
CA ILE A 199 16.14 -1.89 -15.87
C ILE A 199 15.21 -0.93 -16.61
N GLU A 200 15.74 0.19 -17.11
CA GLU A 200 14.96 1.20 -17.81
C GLU A 200 14.24 0.64 -19.06
N ARG A 201 14.98 -0.14 -19.88
CA ARG A 201 14.39 -0.77 -21.07
C ARG A 201 13.27 -1.74 -20.70
N ARG A 202 13.47 -2.53 -19.63
CA ARG A 202 12.49 -3.47 -19.13
C ARG A 202 11.25 -2.76 -18.59
N SER A 203 11.44 -1.67 -17.82
CA SER A 203 10.36 -0.85 -17.30
C SER A 203 9.54 -0.26 -18.44
N ARG A 204 10.18 0.37 -19.44
CA ARG A 204 9.48 0.93 -20.60
C ARG A 204 8.72 -0.12 -21.41
N CYS A 205 9.28 -1.33 -21.57
CA CYS A 205 8.57 -2.43 -22.23
C CYS A 205 7.34 -2.87 -21.41
N THR A 206 7.47 -3.03 -20.10
CA THR A 206 6.37 -3.37 -19.20
C THR A 206 5.26 -2.31 -19.27
N GLU A 207 5.62 -1.04 -19.17
CA GLU A 207 4.65 0.07 -19.26
C GLU A 207 3.92 0.07 -20.62
N ALA A 208 4.63 -0.11 -21.73
CA ALA A 208 4.01 -0.17 -23.05
C ALA A 208 3.01 -1.34 -23.18
N LEU A 209 3.28 -2.48 -22.55
CA LEU A 209 2.36 -3.61 -22.51
C LEU A 209 1.12 -3.35 -21.64
N LEU A 210 1.29 -2.67 -20.49
CA LEU A 210 0.22 -2.33 -19.56
C LEU A 210 -0.69 -1.18 -20.05
N GLN A 211 -0.25 -0.41 -21.05
CA GLN A 211 -1.07 0.59 -21.71
C GLN A 211 -2.04 0.00 -22.75
N LEU A 212 -1.88 -1.28 -23.11
CA LEU A 212 -2.80 -1.94 -24.03
C LEU A 212 -4.15 -2.19 -23.37
N ARG A 213 -5.21 -1.89 -24.10
CA ARG A 213 -6.58 -2.26 -23.72
C ARG A 213 -6.86 -3.73 -24.08
N PRO A 214 -7.84 -4.38 -23.45
CA PRO A 214 -8.13 -5.80 -23.70
C PRO A 214 -8.27 -6.16 -25.18
N GLU A 215 -8.96 -5.34 -25.97
CA GLU A 215 -9.15 -5.54 -27.40
C GLU A 215 -7.88 -5.36 -28.24
N GLU A 216 -6.88 -4.66 -27.71
CA GLU A 216 -5.58 -4.46 -28.35
C GLU A 216 -4.59 -5.60 -28.03
N VAL A 217 -4.91 -6.49 -27.09
CA VAL A 217 -4.06 -7.63 -26.71
C VAL A 217 -4.14 -8.72 -27.78
N THR A 218 -3.58 -8.43 -28.95
CA THR A 218 -3.52 -9.32 -30.12
C THR A 218 -2.08 -9.66 -30.49
N GLU A 219 -1.89 -10.76 -31.21
CA GLU A 219 -0.55 -11.15 -31.68
C GLU A 219 0.12 -10.04 -32.51
N VAL A 220 -0.64 -9.33 -33.34
CA VAL A 220 -0.13 -8.27 -34.21
C VAL A 220 0.35 -7.09 -33.39
N VAL A 221 -0.45 -6.59 -32.46
CA VAL A 221 -0.10 -5.44 -31.62
C VAL A 221 1.08 -5.79 -30.71
N LEU A 222 1.03 -6.96 -30.06
CA LEU A 222 2.15 -7.44 -29.23
C LEU A 222 3.46 -7.58 -29.99
N THR A 223 3.39 -8.07 -31.26
CA THR A 223 4.57 -8.12 -32.13
C THR A 223 5.13 -6.72 -32.38
N SER A 224 4.27 -5.76 -32.70
CA SER A 224 4.66 -4.37 -32.92
C SER A 224 5.31 -3.77 -31.68
N VAL A 225 4.67 -3.88 -30.51
CA VAL A 225 5.21 -3.34 -29.24
C VAL A 225 6.57 -3.96 -28.91
N LEU A 226 6.66 -5.29 -28.91
CA LEU A 226 7.86 -6.01 -28.49
C LEU A 226 9.04 -5.78 -29.44
N SER A 227 8.81 -5.56 -30.75
CA SER A 227 9.88 -5.29 -31.72
C SER A 227 10.64 -4.00 -31.44
N HIS A 228 10.07 -3.05 -30.71
CA HIS A 228 10.79 -1.85 -30.24
C HIS A 228 11.79 -2.17 -29.10
N PHE A 229 11.62 -3.31 -28.42
CA PHE A 229 12.37 -3.65 -27.21
C PHE A 229 13.22 -4.91 -27.32
N MET A 230 13.13 -5.71 -28.39
CA MET A 230 13.92 -6.92 -28.54
C MET A 230 14.09 -7.31 -30.00
N SER A 231 15.03 -8.23 -30.27
CA SER A 231 15.28 -8.74 -31.61
C SER A 231 14.11 -9.59 -32.14
N GLU A 232 13.96 -9.66 -33.44
CA GLU A 232 12.91 -10.40 -34.12
C GLU A 232 12.81 -11.87 -33.69
N GLU A 233 13.96 -12.52 -33.46
CA GLU A 233 14.03 -13.90 -32.99
C GLU A 233 13.35 -14.09 -31.64
N LYS A 234 13.52 -13.13 -30.71
CA LYS A 234 12.89 -13.17 -29.37
C LYS A 234 11.43 -12.80 -29.40
N VAL A 235 11.03 -11.88 -30.29
CA VAL A 235 9.65 -11.36 -30.37
C VAL A 235 8.64 -12.49 -30.55
N LYS A 236 8.92 -13.47 -31.43
CA LYS A 236 8.00 -14.58 -31.68
C LYS A 236 7.64 -15.38 -30.43
N SER A 237 8.63 -15.69 -29.57
CA SER A 237 8.39 -16.40 -28.31
C SER A 237 7.79 -15.49 -27.25
N ALA A 238 8.29 -14.24 -27.15
CA ALA A 238 7.82 -13.27 -26.15
C ALA A 238 6.35 -12.91 -26.36
N ARG A 239 5.90 -12.79 -27.60
CA ARG A 239 4.51 -12.52 -27.96
C ARG A 239 3.56 -13.52 -27.33
N TYR A 240 3.79 -14.82 -27.47
CA TYR A 240 2.93 -15.85 -26.88
C TYR A 240 2.92 -15.80 -25.37
N GLN A 241 4.07 -15.54 -24.76
CA GLN A 241 4.18 -15.43 -23.32
C GLN A 241 3.43 -14.20 -22.80
N MET A 242 3.58 -13.04 -23.44
CA MET A 242 2.87 -11.81 -23.06
C MET A 242 1.37 -11.94 -23.31
N LEU A 243 0.95 -12.56 -24.41
CA LEU A 243 -0.45 -12.85 -24.67
C LEU A 243 -1.06 -13.67 -23.53
N SER A 244 -0.37 -14.69 -23.03
CA SER A 244 -0.80 -15.51 -21.90
C SER A 244 -0.92 -14.72 -20.59
N LEU A 245 0.06 -13.84 -20.30
CA LEU A 245 0.03 -13.01 -19.08
C LEU A 245 -1.06 -11.95 -19.14
N LEU A 246 -1.22 -11.29 -20.29
CA LEU A 246 -2.18 -10.22 -20.48
C LEU A 246 -3.63 -10.72 -20.64
N LYS A 247 -3.86 -12.05 -20.73
CA LYS A 247 -5.22 -12.61 -20.62
C LYS A 247 -5.96 -12.22 -19.34
N LEU A 248 -5.24 -11.81 -18.30
CA LEU A 248 -5.86 -11.22 -17.10
C LEU A 248 -6.73 -9.99 -17.45
N SER A 249 -6.45 -9.30 -18.56
CA SER A 249 -7.24 -8.17 -19.03
C SER A 249 -8.68 -8.54 -19.39
N GLU A 250 -8.98 -9.81 -19.68
CA GLU A 250 -10.35 -10.29 -19.91
C GLU A 250 -11.26 -10.11 -18.69
N HIS A 251 -10.67 -9.97 -17.50
CA HIS A 251 -11.39 -9.71 -16.25
C HIS A 251 -11.57 -8.21 -15.97
N TRP A 252 -10.94 -7.33 -16.75
CA TRP A 252 -11.13 -5.89 -16.58
C TRP A 252 -12.51 -5.48 -17.07
N LYS A 253 -13.12 -4.56 -16.35
CA LYS A 253 -14.39 -3.97 -16.81
C LYS A 253 -14.07 -2.92 -17.86
N GLU A 254 -14.78 -2.96 -18.99
CA GLU A 254 -14.73 -1.96 -20.07
C GLU A 254 -13.38 -1.91 -20.81
N ASN A 255 -13.26 -0.99 -21.75
CA ASN A 255 -12.06 -0.74 -22.57
C ASN A 255 -11.02 0.11 -21.80
N LEU A 256 -10.53 -0.38 -20.68
CA LEU A 256 -9.59 0.32 -19.82
C LEU A 256 -8.17 -0.23 -20.00
N THR A 257 -7.19 0.63 -19.84
CA THR A 257 -5.80 0.22 -19.62
C THR A 257 -5.63 -0.40 -18.24
N TYR A 258 -4.50 -1.04 -17.98
CA TYR A 258 -4.22 -1.63 -16.66
C TYR A 258 -4.35 -0.60 -15.51
N TYR A 259 -3.74 0.57 -15.65
CA TYR A 259 -3.76 1.57 -14.56
C TYR A 259 -5.12 2.22 -14.37
N GLU A 260 -5.88 2.44 -15.45
CA GLU A 260 -7.26 2.93 -15.37
C GLU A 260 -8.16 1.93 -14.64
N TYR A 261 -8.03 0.63 -14.97
CA TYR A 261 -8.76 -0.43 -14.26
C TYR A 261 -8.33 -0.55 -12.79
N MET A 262 -7.02 -0.57 -12.52
CA MET A 262 -6.51 -0.64 -11.14
C MET A 262 -6.95 0.54 -10.29
N ARG A 263 -7.07 1.74 -10.88
CA ARG A 263 -7.63 2.90 -10.18
C ARG A 263 -9.06 2.65 -9.70
N LEU A 264 -9.93 2.11 -10.55
CA LEU A 264 -11.30 1.77 -10.18
C LEU A 264 -11.32 0.68 -9.10
N LEU A 265 -10.53 -0.36 -9.28
CA LEU A 265 -10.41 -1.45 -8.31
C LEU A 265 -9.95 -0.95 -6.94
N PHE A 266 -8.93 -0.08 -6.88
CA PHE A 266 -8.47 0.48 -5.61
C PHE A 266 -9.47 1.43 -4.97
N LYS A 267 -10.24 2.19 -5.75
CA LYS A 267 -11.37 2.95 -5.19
C LYS A 267 -12.35 2.04 -4.46
N ASP A 268 -12.68 0.90 -5.05
CA ASP A 268 -13.59 -0.06 -4.45
C ASP A 268 -12.96 -0.74 -3.22
N ILE A 269 -11.70 -1.14 -3.28
CA ILE A 269 -10.95 -1.69 -2.13
C ILE A 269 -10.93 -0.71 -0.96
N ILE A 270 -10.62 0.56 -1.19
CA ILE A 270 -10.58 1.59 -0.16
C ILE A 270 -11.97 1.76 0.47
N LYS A 271 -13.02 1.88 -0.35
CA LYS A 271 -14.40 2.01 0.13
C LYS A 271 -14.79 0.84 1.04
N HIS A 272 -14.53 -0.39 0.61
CA HIS A 272 -14.83 -1.58 1.42
C HIS A 272 -14.09 -1.60 2.75
N ASN A 273 -12.81 -1.25 2.74
CA ASN A 273 -12.02 -1.19 3.97
C ASN A 273 -12.55 -0.08 4.93
N ILE A 274 -12.97 1.09 4.42
CA ILE A 274 -13.60 2.14 5.25
C ILE A 274 -14.90 1.62 5.87
N TYR A 275 -15.80 1.02 5.09
CA TYR A 275 -17.07 0.49 5.63
C TYR A 275 -16.82 -0.62 6.64
N LYS A 276 -15.85 -1.49 6.40
CA LYS A 276 -15.49 -2.55 7.33
C LYS A 276 -14.90 -1.99 8.62
N ALA A 277 -14.05 -1.00 8.55
CA ALA A 277 -13.53 -0.31 9.72
C ALA A 277 -14.66 0.31 10.55
N CYS A 278 -15.64 0.97 9.91
CA CYS A 278 -16.85 1.48 10.58
C CYS A 278 -17.67 0.36 11.23
N SER A 279 -17.83 -0.79 10.56
CA SER A 279 -18.54 -1.96 11.11
C SER A 279 -17.85 -2.53 12.35
N ILE A 280 -16.53 -2.53 12.38
CA ILE A 280 -15.73 -3.00 13.53
C ILE A 280 -15.99 -2.16 14.77
N VAL A 281 -16.14 -0.86 14.65
CA VAL A 281 -16.42 0.06 15.76
C VAL A 281 -17.92 0.20 16.09
N GLY A 282 -18.75 -0.72 15.62
CA GLY A 282 -20.17 -0.78 15.94
C GLY A 282 -21.10 -0.04 14.97
N GLY A 283 -20.56 0.48 13.87
CA GLY A 283 -21.35 1.02 12.76
C GLY A 283 -21.95 -0.06 11.87
N SER A 284 -22.70 0.35 10.85
CA SER A 284 -23.24 -0.57 9.84
C SER A 284 -22.33 -0.65 8.62
N TYR A 285 -22.18 -1.85 8.06
CA TYR A 285 -21.57 -2.08 6.75
C TYR A 285 -22.59 -1.74 5.66
N GLN A 286 -22.84 -0.44 5.49
CA GLN A 286 -23.76 0.05 4.46
C GLN A 286 -22.98 0.78 3.39
N VAL A 287 -22.97 0.19 2.20
CA VAL A 287 -22.19 0.66 1.07
C VAL A 287 -22.99 1.68 0.27
N GLU A 288 -23.26 2.84 0.85
CA GLU A 288 -23.86 3.97 0.15
C GLU A 288 -22.82 5.07 -0.07
N SER A 289 -22.50 5.34 -1.32
CA SER A 289 -21.42 6.27 -1.70
C SER A 289 -21.62 7.70 -1.18
N SER A 290 -22.86 8.12 -0.97
CA SER A 290 -23.19 9.46 -0.46
C SER A 290 -22.75 9.73 0.99
N MET A 291 -22.48 8.70 1.76
CA MET A 291 -22.08 8.81 3.18
C MET A 291 -20.56 8.59 3.41
N LEU A 292 -19.81 8.25 2.37
CA LEU A 292 -18.41 7.83 2.52
C LEU A 292 -17.53 8.90 3.18
N HIS A 293 -17.70 10.16 2.80
CA HIS A 293 -16.90 11.27 3.33
C HIS A 293 -17.08 11.41 4.83
N GLY A 294 -18.34 11.51 5.32
CA GLY A 294 -18.62 11.60 6.75
C GLY A 294 -18.08 10.39 7.51
N LYS A 295 -18.33 9.17 7.01
CA LYS A 295 -17.86 7.93 7.65
C LYS A 295 -16.34 7.87 7.82
N TYR A 296 -15.57 8.35 6.85
CA TYR A 296 -14.11 8.35 6.96
C TYR A 296 -13.62 9.38 8.00
N PHE A 297 -14.18 10.59 8.03
CA PHE A 297 -13.78 11.61 8.98
C PHE A 297 -14.16 11.27 10.43
N ASP A 298 -15.25 10.51 10.62
CA ASP A 298 -15.67 10.04 11.94
C ASP A 298 -14.90 8.78 12.40
N LEU A 299 -14.09 8.17 11.51
CA LEU A 299 -13.39 6.92 11.79
C LEU A 299 -12.16 7.16 12.66
N ASN A 300 -12.16 6.57 13.85
CA ASN A 300 -11.04 6.57 14.77
C ASN A 300 -10.25 5.24 14.68
N LEU A 301 -9.01 5.28 14.18
CA LEU A 301 -8.17 4.09 14.03
C LEU A 301 -7.75 3.49 15.39
N LEU A 302 -7.70 4.26 16.45
CA LEU A 302 -7.46 3.73 17.81
C LEU A 302 -8.65 2.86 18.26
N GLU A 303 -9.88 3.29 18.03
CA GLU A 303 -11.07 2.48 18.35
C GLU A 303 -11.10 1.18 17.51
N VAL A 304 -10.71 1.24 16.24
CA VAL A 304 -10.57 0.05 15.40
C VAL A 304 -9.57 -0.93 16.01
N LEU A 305 -8.40 -0.45 16.44
CA LEU A 305 -7.37 -1.27 17.09
C LEU A 305 -7.89 -1.87 18.42
N GLU A 306 -8.54 -1.08 19.26
CA GLU A 306 -9.11 -1.54 20.53
C GLU A 306 -10.17 -2.63 20.32
N CYS A 307 -11.07 -2.46 19.34
CA CYS A 307 -12.06 -3.48 18.96
C CYS A 307 -11.40 -4.76 18.43
N GLN A 308 -10.37 -4.66 17.59
CA GLN A 308 -9.60 -5.80 17.10
C GLN A 308 -8.90 -6.54 18.26
N ASN A 309 -8.29 -5.82 19.20
CA ASN A 309 -7.68 -6.40 20.39
C ASN A 309 -8.72 -7.12 21.26
N GLU A 310 -9.90 -6.53 21.44
CA GLU A 310 -10.99 -7.15 22.22
C GLU A 310 -11.50 -8.44 21.54
N MET A 311 -11.67 -8.44 20.23
CA MET A 311 -12.06 -9.63 19.47
C MET A 311 -11.03 -10.75 19.65
N CYS A 312 -9.74 -10.42 19.58
CA CYS A 312 -8.67 -11.37 19.81
C CYS A 312 -8.70 -11.99 21.21
N ARG A 313 -9.03 -11.23 22.25
CA ARG A 313 -9.11 -11.72 23.64
C ARG A 313 -10.30 -12.65 23.86
N LYS A 314 -11.43 -12.40 23.18
CA LYS A 314 -12.68 -13.18 23.36
C LYS A 314 -12.58 -14.61 22.81
N VAL A 315 -11.69 -14.88 21.88
CA VAL A 315 -11.55 -16.19 21.23
C VAL A 315 -10.24 -16.83 21.61
N LYS A 316 -10.27 -18.11 22.04
CA LYS A 316 -9.09 -18.85 22.55
C LYS A 316 -7.86 -18.83 21.62
N LYS A 317 -8.08 -18.78 20.29
CA LYS A 317 -6.99 -18.70 19.30
C LYS A 317 -6.72 -17.27 18.81
N GLY A 318 -7.42 -16.28 19.36
CA GLY A 318 -7.44 -14.94 18.82
C GLY A 318 -8.14 -14.86 17.46
N MET A 319 -8.99 -13.88 17.25
CA MET A 319 -9.64 -13.65 15.96
C MET A 319 -9.67 -12.15 15.66
N ILE A 320 -9.39 -11.79 14.42
CA ILE A 320 -9.46 -10.42 13.93
C ILE A 320 -10.23 -10.36 12.61
N LYS A 321 -10.87 -9.25 12.38
CA LYS A 321 -11.41 -8.90 11.06
C LYS A 321 -10.26 -8.56 10.11
N VAL A 322 -10.26 -9.16 8.93
CA VAL A 322 -9.31 -8.79 7.87
C VAL A 322 -9.58 -7.36 7.43
N LEU A 323 -8.57 -6.49 7.54
CA LEU A 323 -8.70 -5.07 7.22
C LEU A 323 -7.35 -4.49 6.82
N ASN A 324 -7.29 -3.76 5.71
CA ASN A 324 -6.11 -2.99 5.34
C ASN A 324 -6.39 -1.50 5.57
N THR A 325 -5.79 -0.92 6.60
CA THR A 325 -5.88 0.52 6.83
C THR A 325 -4.82 1.31 6.06
N GLY A 326 -3.77 0.65 5.59
CA GLY A 326 -2.71 1.29 4.81
C GLY A 326 -3.22 1.99 3.55
N VAL A 327 -4.27 1.44 2.91
CA VAL A 327 -4.87 2.11 1.73
C VAL A 327 -5.56 3.44 2.08
N PHE A 328 -5.79 3.74 3.35
CA PHE A 328 -6.47 4.98 3.78
C PHE A 328 -5.61 6.23 3.62
N PHE A 329 -4.30 6.08 3.41
CA PHE A 329 -3.47 7.26 3.13
C PHE A 329 -3.95 8.01 1.87
N VAL A 330 -4.57 7.33 0.93
CA VAL A 330 -5.17 7.95 -0.27
C VAL A 330 -6.31 8.89 0.13
N THR A 331 -7.17 8.46 1.05
CA THR A 331 -8.28 9.27 1.58
C THR A 331 -7.80 10.39 2.49
N ASP A 332 -6.77 10.14 3.28
CA ASP A 332 -6.12 11.15 4.11
C ASP A 332 -5.51 12.26 3.25
N TYR A 333 -4.87 11.88 2.14
CA TYR A 333 -4.31 12.85 1.21
C TYR A 333 -5.43 13.68 0.55
N ASN A 334 -6.45 13.01 -0.01
CA ASN A 334 -7.62 13.66 -0.58
C ASN A 334 -8.77 12.66 -0.80
N ILE A 335 -9.80 12.74 0.03
CA ILE A 335 -10.95 11.84 -0.05
C ILE A 335 -11.71 11.91 -1.38
N SER A 336 -11.63 13.02 -2.12
CA SER A 336 -12.26 13.13 -3.44
C SER A 336 -11.68 12.18 -4.48
N LEU A 337 -10.48 11.62 -4.24
CA LEU A 337 -9.84 10.66 -5.15
C LEU A 337 -10.64 9.35 -5.27
N ILE A 338 -11.43 9.00 -4.26
CA ILE A 338 -12.23 7.77 -4.22
C ILE A 338 -13.73 8.00 -4.48
N GLY A 339 -14.14 9.24 -4.62
CA GLY A 339 -15.52 9.65 -4.91
C GLY A 339 -16.00 9.29 -6.31
#